data_8403114d697e68d601c192e3a26a9ebd
#
_entry.id   8403114d697e68d601c192e3a26a9ebd
#
_cell.length_a   1.000
_cell.length_b   1.000
_cell.length_c   1.000
_cell.angle_alpha   90.00
_cell.angle_beta   90.00
_cell.angle_gamma   90.00
#
_symmetry.space_group_name_H-M   'P 1'
#
loop_
_entity.id
_entity.type
_entity.pdbx_description
1 polymer ?
#
loop_
_entity_poly.entity_id
_entity_poly.type
_entity_poly.pdbx_seq_one_letter_code
_entity_poly.pdbx_strand_id
1 'polypeptide(L)'
;MLVFAIDRYEDLAGSLGAETGRITRRLFPDGEHYLRVEDEVNDRDVVLVGGTVDHDATLELYDLACALVESGASTLTLIVPYFGYSTMERAVMPGESVMAKNRARMLSSIPRAKLGNQIVMLDLHSEGIPHYFEGTIRPFHVYAKPVIEQLARELGGASFILGSTDAGRAKWVESLANDLRVPAAFVYKRRLSGETTEVTAVSTALKGETVVIYDDMIRTGSSLINAGRAYREAGAGRLIAIATHGVFADDGARRVLASGLFDQVAVTDSHPNAQQEGVIVRSVAPLFAASVL
;
A
#
# COMPACT_ATOMS: atom_id res chain seq x y z
N MET A 1 0.60 -24.48 8.79
CA MET A 1 0.59 -23.41 7.77
C MET A 1 2.02 -23.06 7.43
N LEU A 2 2.33 -22.86 6.15
CA LEU A 2 3.64 -22.40 5.65
C LEU A 2 3.48 -21.05 4.98
N VAL A 3 4.42 -20.14 5.23
CA VAL A 3 4.45 -18.79 4.61
C VAL A 3 5.59 -18.76 3.60
N PHE A 4 5.26 -18.42 2.37
CA PHE A 4 6.21 -18.15 1.29
C PHE A 4 6.15 -16.67 0.92
N ALA A 5 7.16 -16.16 0.24
CA ALA A 5 7.17 -14.80 -0.27
C ALA A 5 7.83 -14.71 -1.64
N ILE A 6 7.45 -13.72 -2.44
CA ILE A 6 8.29 -13.28 -3.54
C ILE A 6 9.54 -12.57 -2.97
N ASP A 7 10.61 -12.51 -3.75
CA ASP A 7 11.93 -12.03 -3.32
C ASP A 7 11.86 -10.72 -2.49
N ARG A 8 11.14 -9.73 -2.98
CA ARG A 8 11.04 -8.39 -2.35
C ARG A 8 10.22 -8.32 -1.07
N TYR A 9 9.57 -9.39 -0.62
CA TYR A 9 8.67 -9.43 0.54
C TYR A 9 9.08 -10.47 1.59
N GLU A 10 10.30 -11.03 1.51
CA GLU A 10 10.80 -12.03 2.45
C GLU A 10 10.87 -11.51 3.89
N ASP A 11 11.29 -10.26 4.09
CA ASP A 11 11.37 -9.62 5.42
C ASP A 11 9.98 -9.49 6.06
N LEU A 12 8.99 -9.04 5.26
CA LEU A 12 7.60 -8.91 5.74
C LEU A 12 7.01 -10.29 6.08
N ALA A 13 7.25 -11.29 5.23
CA ALA A 13 6.80 -12.66 5.47
C ALA A 13 7.42 -13.26 6.73
N GLY A 14 8.72 -13.04 6.95
CA GLY A 14 9.42 -13.44 8.18
C GLY A 14 8.84 -12.80 9.44
N SER A 15 8.27 -11.60 9.31
CA SER A 15 7.64 -10.85 10.41
C SER A 15 6.22 -11.32 10.75
N LEU A 16 5.63 -12.25 10.00
CA LEU A 16 4.28 -12.79 10.29
C LEU A 16 4.28 -13.79 11.46
N GLY A 17 5.46 -14.25 11.93
CA GLY A 17 5.56 -15.14 13.09
C GLY A 17 5.17 -16.60 12.81
N ALA A 18 5.15 -17.03 11.53
CA ALA A 18 4.87 -18.40 11.11
C ALA A 18 6.11 -19.05 10.47
N GLU A 19 6.04 -20.37 10.26
CA GLU A 19 7.10 -21.12 9.56
C GLU A 19 7.23 -20.63 8.12
N THR A 20 8.44 -20.22 7.71
CA THR A 20 8.72 -19.77 6.34
C THR A 20 9.15 -20.92 5.46
N GLY A 21 8.54 -21.02 4.28
CA GLY A 21 8.90 -22.00 3.27
C GLY A 21 10.05 -21.50 2.38
N ARG A 22 10.78 -22.45 1.80
CA ARG A 22 11.96 -22.21 0.98
C ARG A 22 11.63 -22.27 -0.49
N ILE A 23 12.24 -21.34 -1.25
CA ILE A 23 12.09 -21.24 -2.70
C ILE A 23 13.48 -21.14 -3.32
N THR A 24 13.76 -22.00 -4.31
CA THR A 24 14.93 -21.82 -5.18
C THR A 24 14.56 -20.93 -6.36
N ARG A 25 15.34 -19.88 -6.55
CA ARG A 25 15.24 -18.92 -7.67
C ARG A 25 16.51 -18.96 -8.50
N ARG A 26 16.38 -18.99 -9.82
CA ARG A 26 17.52 -18.88 -10.76
C ARG A 26 17.10 -18.06 -11.96
N LEU A 27 18.01 -17.26 -12.46
CA LEU A 27 17.88 -16.60 -13.75
C LEU A 27 18.82 -17.32 -14.74
N PHE A 28 18.24 -17.85 -15.81
CA PHE A 28 19.02 -18.47 -16.87
C PHE A 28 19.67 -17.41 -17.78
N PRO A 29 20.76 -17.76 -18.52
CA PRO A 29 21.47 -16.79 -19.38
C PRO A 29 20.62 -16.17 -20.48
N ASP A 30 19.55 -16.80 -20.90
CA ASP A 30 18.56 -16.32 -21.87
C ASP A 30 17.49 -15.40 -21.27
N GLY A 31 17.52 -15.19 -19.93
CA GLY A 31 16.60 -14.35 -19.20
C GLY A 31 15.37 -15.08 -18.66
N GLU A 32 15.27 -16.41 -18.82
CA GLU A 32 14.17 -17.18 -18.23
C GLU A 32 14.35 -17.34 -16.72
N HIS A 33 13.24 -17.13 -15.97
CA HIS A 33 13.19 -17.32 -14.53
C HIS A 33 12.82 -18.77 -14.18
N TYR A 34 13.61 -19.38 -13.31
CA TYR A 34 13.32 -20.67 -12.72
C TYR A 34 12.90 -20.51 -11.26
N LEU A 35 11.75 -21.08 -10.92
CA LEU A 35 11.20 -21.09 -9.55
C LEU A 35 10.93 -22.53 -9.11
N ARG A 36 11.31 -22.86 -7.88
CA ARG A 36 11.00 -24.15 -7.28
C ARG A 36 10.66 -24.01 -5.81
N VAL A 37 9.50 -24.50 -5.41
CA VAL A 37 9.10 -24.69 -4.02
C VAL A 37 9.87 -25.92 -3.48
N GLU A 38 10.65 -25.73 -2.39
CA GLU A 38 11.50 -26.77 -1.83
C GLU A 38 10.77 -27.64 -0.79
N ASP A 39 9.83 -27.03 -0.06
CA ASP A 39 9.16 -27.70 1.04
C ASP A 39 7.87 -28.38 0.59
N GLU A 40 7.53 -29.48 1.27
CA GLU A 40 6.29 -30.22 1.03
C GLU A 40 5.07 -29.38 1.44
N VAL A 41 4.19 -29.12 0.51
CA VAL A 41 2.97 -28.30 0.71
C VAL A 41 1.68 -29.08 0.52
N ASN A 42 1.77 -30.38 0.15
CA ASN A 42 0.57 -31.20 -0.06
C ASN A 42 -0.25 -31.28 1.23
N ASP A 43 -1.55 -31.02 1.12
CA ASP A 43 -2.52 -30.97 2.24
C ASP A 43 -2.21 -29.90 3.33
N ARG A 44 -1.34 -28.93 3.04
CA ARG A 44 -1.03 -27.83 3.96
C ARG A 44 -1.76 -26.54 3.57
N ASP A 45 -2.09 -25.73 4.56
CA ASP A 45 -2.50 -24.33 4.36
C ASP A 45 -1.27 -23.50 4.05
N VAL A 46 -1.34 -22.73 2.97
CA VAL A 46 -0.22 -21.96 2.45
C VAL A 46 -0.59 -20.47 2.35
N VAL A 47 0.34 -19.63 2.79
CA VAL A 47 0.30 -18.18 2.59
C VAL A 47 1.43 -17.80 1.65
N LEU A 48 1.14 -16.96 0.64
CA LEU A 48 2.13 -16.37 -0.24
C LEU A 48 2.06 -14.85 -0.13
N VAL A 49 3.17 -14.23 0.31
CA VAL A 49 3.28 -12.78 0.47
C VAL A 49 3.96 -12.16 -0.75
N GLY A 50 3.30 -11.19 -1.39
CA GLY A 50 3.87 -10.50 -2.53
C GLY A 50 2.98 -9.37 -3.05
N GLY A 51 3.60 -8.25 -3.43
CA GLY A 51 2.90 -7.13 -4.05
C GLY A 51 3.00 -7.17 -5.57
N THR A 52 2.03 -6.55 -6.24
CA THR A 52 2.06 -6.38 -7.70
C THR A 52 2.76 -5.07 -8.11
N VAL A 53 3.93 -4.82 -7.51
CA VAL A 53 4.66 -3.53 -7.61
C VAL A 53 5.11 -3.19 -9.03
N ASP A 54 5.47 -4.20 -9.81
CA ASP A 54 5.84 -4.11 -11.23
C ASP A 54 5.47 -5.42 -11.97
N HIS A 55 5.93 -5.58 -13.22
CA HIS A 55 5.63 -6.77 -14.01
C HIS A 55 6.32 -8.02 -13.46
N ASP A 56 7.60 -7.92 -13.10
CA ASP A 56 8.40 -9.06 -12.64
C ASP A 56 7.87 -9.59 -11.31
N ALA A 57 7.62 -8.73 -10.33
CA ALA A 57 7.01 -9.10 -9.06
C ALA A 57 5.60 -9.71 -9.24
N THR A 58 4.82 -9.19 -10.20
CA THR A 58 3.48 -9.71 -10.50
C THR A 58 3.56 -11.13 -11.08
N LEU A 59 4.50 -11.38 -11.99
CA LEU A 59 4.69 -12.70 -12.60
C LEU A 59 5.26 -13.69 -11.57
N GLU A 60 6.26 -13.31 -10.78
CA GLU A 60 6.78 -14.16 -9.71
C GLU A 60 5.67 -14.57 -8.72
N LEU A 61 4.81 -13.61 -8.31
CA LEU A 61 3.67 -13.89 -7.43
C LEU A 61 2.71 -14.90 -8.06
N TYR A 62 2.39 -14.73 -9.34
CA TYR A 62 1.49 -15.61 -10.07
C TYR A 62 2.07 -17.02 -10.23
N ASP A 63 3.31 -17.14 -10.68
CA ASP A 63 3.98 -18.41 -10.94
C ASP A 63 4.18 -19.23 -9.66
N LEU A 64 4.59 -18.57 -8.56
CA LEU A 64 4.70 -19.22 -7.26
C LEU A 64 3.34 -19.66 -6.73
N ALA A 65 2.30 -18.86 -6.90
CA ALA A 65 0.94 -19.23 -6.50
C ALA A 65 0.46 -20.49 -7.25
N CYS A 66 0.71 -20.56 -8.57
CA CYS A 66 0.41 -21.73 -9.39
C CYS A 66 1.21 -22.96 -8.89
N ALA A 67 2.53 -22.83 -8.69
CA ALA A 67 3.38 -23.91 -8.23
C ALA A 67 2.94 -24.47 -6.86
N LEU A 68 2.56 -23.59 -5.92
CA LEU A 68 2.07 -24.01 -4.60
C LEU A 68 0.76 -24.80 -4.69
N VAL A 69 -0.18 -24.34 -5.51
CA VAL A 69 -1.46 -25.04 -5.71
C VAL A 69 -1.25 -26.38 -6.44
N GLU A 70 -0.45 -26.40 -7.50
CA GLU A 70 -0.14 -27.61 -8.26
C GLU A 70 0.64 -28.65 -7.44
N SER A 71 1.42 -28.19 -6.44
CA SER A 71 2.06 -29.06 -5.44
C SER A 71 1.10 -29.56 -4.35
N GLY A 72 -0.19 -29.28 -4.46
CA GLY A 72 -1.24 -29.88 -3.63
C GLY A 72 -1.63 -29.11 -2.38
N ALA A 73 -1.37 -27.79 -2.31
CA ALA A 73 -1.81 -26.97 -1.19
C ALA A 73 -3.32 -27.15 -0.88
N SER A 74 -3.66 -27.23 0.40
CA SER A 74 -5.05 -27.32 0.86
C SER A 74 -5.78 -25.99 0.63
N THR A 75 -5.21 -24.92 1.11
CA THR A 75 -5.67 -23.54 0.87
C THR A 75 -4.52 -22.68 0.36
N LEU A 76 -4.84 -21.65 -0.43
CA LEU A 76 -3.89 -20.61 -0.80
C LEU A 76 -4.44 -19.25 -0.34
N THR A 77 -3.66 -18.57 0.50
CA THR A 77 -3.90 -17.17 0.87
C THR A 77 -2.81 -16.28 0.27
N LEU A 78 -3.18 -15.42 -0.67
CA LEU A 78 -2.30 -14.36 -1.15
C LEU A 78 -2.39 -13.16 -0.19
N ILE A 79 -1.28 -12.75 0.39
CA ILE A 79 -1.15 -11.47 1.08
C ILE A 79 -0.51 -10.49 0.11
N VAL A 80 -1.25 -9.45 -0.27
CA VAL A 80 -0.80 -8.42 -1.21
C VAL A 80 -0.71 -7.08 -0.48
N PRO A 81 0.45 -6.77 0.16
CA PRO A 81 0.62 -5.56 0.95
C PRO A 81 0.51 -4.29 0.10
N TYR A 82 0.93 -4.35 -1.15
CA TYR A 82 0.74 -3.29 -2.13
C TYR A 82 0.17 -3.84 -3.44
N PHE A 83 -1.05 -3.46 -3.77
CA PHE A 83 -1.67 -3.77 -5.06
C PHE A 83 -1.32 -2.68 -6.07
N GLY A 84 -0.28 -2.93 -6.86
CA GLY A 84 0.21 -2.02 -7.89
C GLY A 84 -0.83 -1.78 -9.00
N TYR A 85 -0.61 -0.72 -9.78
CA TYR A 85 -1.52 -0.26 -10.84
C TYR A 85 -2.91 0.16 -10.34
N SER A 86 -3.13 0.28 -9.03
CA SER A 86 -4.42 0.61 -8.42
C SER A 86 -4.95 2.00 -8.82
N THR A 87 -4.06 2.93 -9.23
CA THR A 87 -4.45 4.24 -9.78
C THR A 87 -4.96 4.19 -11.22
N MET A 88 -4.82 3.02 -11.90
CA MET A 88 -5.35 2.74 -13.25
C MET A 88 -6.56 1.79 -13.16
N GLU A 89 -7.48 2.09 -12.23
CA GLU A 89 -8.68 1.30 -11.95
C GLU A 89 -9.80 1.54 -12.96
N ARG A 90 -9.73 2.60 -13.76
CA ARG A 90 -10.69 2.93 -14.81
C ARG A 90 -9.98 3.57 -15.99
N ALA A 91 -10.59 3.46 -17.16
CA ALA A 91 -10.18 4.23 -18.33
C ALA A 91 -10.75 5.65 -18.24
N VAL A 92 -9.90 6.64 -18.45
CA VAL A 92 -10.26 8.07 -18.53
C VAL A 92 -10.39 8.49 -19.98
N MET A 93 -9.57 7.89 -20.86
CA MET A 93 -9.58 8.14 -22.30
C MET A 93 -9.87 6.85 -23.08
N PRO A 94 -10.46 6.93 -24.27
CA PRO A 94 -10.66 5.77 -25.14
C PRO A 94 -9.33 5.05 -25.44
N GLY A 95 -9.31 3.73 -25.32
CA GLY A 95 -8.12 2.91 -25.59
C GLY A 95 -7.18 2.69 -24.40
N GLU A 96 -7.41 3.34 -23.27
CA GLU A 96 -6.64 3.09 -22.06
C GLU A 96 -6.90 1.69 -21.49
N SER A 97 -5.84 1.04 -21.05
CA SER A 97 -5.94 -0.25 -20.37
C SER A 97 -6.26 -0.04 -18.89
N VAL A 98 -7.30 -0.70 -18.40
CA VAL A 98 -7.65 -0.76 -16.97
C VAL A 98 -6.73 -1.77 -16.29
N MET A 99 -5.52 -1.34 -15.94
CA MET A 99 -4.46 -2.24 -15.49
C MET A 99 -4.80 -2.95 -14.17
N ALA A 100 -5.47 -2.28 -13.23
CA ALA A 100 -5.94 -2.89 -11.99
C ALA A 100 -6.85 -4.09 -12.26
N LYS A 101 -7.79 -3.96 -13.21
CA LYS A 101 -8.68 -5.05 -13.63
C LYS A 101 -7.92 -6.20 -14.28
N ASN A 102 -6.93 -5.89 -15.12
CA ASN A 102 -6.11 -6.92 -15.77
C ASN A 102 -5.28 -7.71 -14.75
N ARG A 103 -4.73 -7.04 -13.72
CA ARG A 103 -4.04 -7.71 -12.61
C ARG A 103 -4.98 -8.59 -11.79
N ALA A 104 -6.15 -8.08 -11.45
CA ALA A 104 -7.17 -8.87 -10.74
C ALA A 104 -7.59 -10.12 -11.53
N ARG A 105 -7.82 -10.00 -12.85
CA ARG A 105 -8.15 -11.14 -13.72
C ARG A 105 -7.02 -12.16 -13.81
N MET A 106 -5.77 -11.70 -13.95
CA MET A 106 -4.61 -12.56 -13.97
C MET A 106 -4.53 -13.37 -12.67
N LEU A 107 -4.61 -12.71 -11.49
CA LEU A 107 -4.59 -13.41 -10.21
C LEU A 107 -5.81 -14.32 -10.01
N SER A 108 -6.95 -13.98 -10.62
CA SER A 108 -8.15 -14.83 -10.60
C SER A 108 -8.00 -16.13 -11.41
N SER A 109 -7.04 -16.19 -12.35
CA SER A 109 -6.75 -17.39 -13.14
C SER A 109 -5.82 -18.39 -12.46
N ILE A 110 -5.30 -18.09 -11.27
CA ILE A 110 -4.53 -19.04 -10.45
C ILE A 110 -5.39 -20.27 -10.20
N PRO A 111 -4.86 -21.50 -10.44
CA PRO A 111 -5.58 -22.74 -10.17
C PRO A 111 -6.19 -22.76 -8.76
N ARG A 112 -7.33 -23.42 -8.60
CA ARG A 112 -7.99 -23.47 -7.31
C ARG A 112 -7.33 -24.52 -6.42
N ALA A 113 -6.86 -24.14 -5.23
CA ALA A 113 -6.43 -25.06 -4.18
C ALA A 113 -7.61 -25.92 -3.70
N LYS A 114 -7.35 -27.04 -3.04
CA LYS A 114 -8.37 -28.05 -2.65
C LYS A 114 -9.58 -27.42 -1.95
N LEU A 115 -9.37 -26.53 -1.00
CA LEU A 115 -10.41 -25.83 -0.24
C LEU A 115 -10.66 -24.39 -0.71
N GLY A 116 -9.84 -23.87 -1.62
CA GLY A 116 -10.02 -22.56 -2.26
C GLY A 116 -8.88 -21.59 -2.07
N ASN A 117 -8.99 -20.47 -2.78
CA ASN A 117 -8.03 -19.37 -2.76
C ASN A 117 -8.67 -18.13 -2.17
N GLN A 118 -7.87 -17.33 -1.46
CA GLN A 118 -8.25 -15.99 -1.05
C GLN A 118 -7.09 -15.01 -1.29
N ILE A 119 -7.43 -13.74 -1.43
CA ILE A 119 -6.45 -12.65 -1.57
C ILE A 119 -6.80 -11.55 -0.57
N VAL A 120 -5.81 -11.17 0.23
CA VAL A 120 -5.92 -10.12 1.25
C VAL A 120 -5.07 -8.94 0.80
N MET A 121 -5.70 -7.81 0.53
CA MET A 121 -5.07 -6.60 0.00
C MET A 121 -5.18 -5.46 1.01
N LEU A 122 -4.12 -4.65 1.13
CA LEU A 122 -4.06 -3.55 2.09
C LEU A 122 -4.32 -2.20 1.41
N ASP A 123 -5.17 -1.36 2.03
CA ASP A 123 -5.41 0.06 1.69
C ASP A 123 -5.43 0.35 0.19
N LEU A 124 -6.34 -0.29 -0.52
CA LEU A 124 -6.50 -0.11 -1.97
C LEU A 124 -6.80 1.36 -2.31
N HIS A 125 -6.15 1.88 -3.35
CA HIS A 125 -6.42 3.23 -3.85
C HIS A 125 -7.88 3.45 -4.25
N SER A 126 -8.55 2.39 -4.74
CA SER A 126 -9.97 2.38 -5.07
C SER A 126 -10.65 1.17 -4.44
N GLU A 127 -11.74 1.40 -3.71
CA GLU A 127 -12.56 0.36 -3.08
C GLU A 127 -13.29 -0.53 -4.10
N GLY A 128 -13.31 -0.14 -5.38
CA GLY A 128 -13.90 -0.92 -6.46
C GLY A 128 -13.02 -2.09 -6.95
N ILE A 129 -11.73 -2.11 -6.64
CA ILE A 129 -10.79 -3.13 -7.13
C ILE A 129 -11.18 -4.56 -6.75
N PRO A 130 -11.66 -4.87 -5.54
CA PRO A 130 -12.11 -6.23 -5.19
C PRO A 130 -13.17 -6.79 -6.13
N HIS A 131 -14.00 -5.94 -6.72
CA HIS A 131 -15.04 -6.36 -7.69
C HIS A 131 -14.49 -6.74 -9.07
N TYR A 132 -13.19 -6.57 -9.32
CA TYR A 132 -12.55 -7.02 -10.57
C TYR A 132 -12.06 -8.47 -10.50
N PHE A 133 -12.02 -9.06 -9.30
CA PHE A 133 -11.69 -10.46 -9.15
C PHE A 133 -12.84 -11.34 -9.64
N GLU A 134 -12.49 -12.41 -10.33
CA GLU A 134 -13.43 -13.32 -11.01
C GLU A 134 -13.23 -14.76 -10.50
N GLY A 135 -14.14 -15.68 -10.84
CA GLY A 135 -14.01 -17.09 -10.51
C GLY A 135 -14.19 -17.40 -9.03
N THR A 136 -13.27 -18.20 -8.47
CA THR A 136 -13.39 -18.76 -7.12
C THR A 136 -12.48 -18.11 -6.08
N ILE A 137 -11.60 -17.20 -6.48
CA ILE A 137 -10.75 -16.48 -5.54
C ILE A 137 -11.59 -15.46 -4.75
N ARG A 138 -11.40 -15.41 -3.44
CA ARG A 138 -12.15 -14.52 -2.55
C ARG A 138 -11.28 -13.29 -2.19
N PRO A 139 -11.62 -12.07 -2.64
CA PRO A 139 -10.89 -10.87 -2.31
C PRO A 139 -11.34 -10.30 -0.95
N PHE A 140 -10.35 -9.90 -0.15
CA PHE A 140 -10.54 -9.18 1.11
C PHE A 140 -9.73 -7.89 1.08
N HIS A 141 -10.35 -6.80 1.52
CA HIS A 141 -9.68 -5.51 1.69
C HIS A 141 -9.47 -5.26 3.19
N VAL A 142 -8.23 -5.08 3.59
CA VAL A 142 -7.82 -4.76 4.95
C VAL A 142 -7.32 -3.31 4.98
N TYR A 143 -7.68 -2.59 6.03
CA TYR A 143 -7.26 -1.19 6.20
C TYR A 143 -6.07 -1.11 7.16
N ALA A 144 -5.05 -0.32 6.81
CA ALA A 144 -3.92 -0.01 7.70
C ALA A 144 -4.30 0.93 8.85
N LYS A 145 -5.57 1.31 8.95
CA LYS A 145 -6.09 2.29 9.91
C LYS A 145 -5.52 2.15 11.33
N PRO A 146 -5.47 0.96 11.96
CA PRO A 146 -4.91 0.83 13.31
C PRO A 146 -3.42 1.24 13.41
N VAL A 147 -2.63 0.95 12.37
CA VAL A 147 -1.22 1.32 12.30
C VAL A 147 -1.07 2.83 12.07
N ILE A 148 -1.90 3.39 11.20
CA ILE A 148 -1.91 4.83 10.90
C ILE A 148 -2.38 5.64 12.13
N GLU A 149 -3.38 5.17 12.88
CA GLU A 149 -3.80 5.79 14.14
C GLU A 149 -2.68 5.83 15.17
N GLN A 150 -1.97 4.71 15.33
CA GLN A 150 -0.84 4.64 16.24
C GLN A 150 0.27 5.63 15.84
N LEU A 151 0.66 5.65 14.56
CA LEU A 151 1.64 6.59 14.02
C LEU A 151 1.20 8.05 14.22
N ALA A 152 -0.06 8.37 13.92
CA ALA A 152 -0.58 9.72 14.07
C ALA A 152 -0.54 10.21 15.51
N ARG A 153 -0.88 9.36 16.50
CA ARG A 153 -0.78 9.70 17.93
C ARG A 153 0.67 9.83 18.39
N GLU A 154 1.52 8.90 18.00
CA GLU A 154 2.94 8.87 18.38
C GLU A 154 3.66 10.13 17.87
N LEU A 155 3.47 10.48 16.61
CA LEU A 155 4.19 11.57 15.96
C LEU A 155 3.50 12.93 16.15
N GLY A 156 2.17 12.97 16.15
CA GLY A 156 1.37 14.18 16.33
C GLY A 156 1.35 14.69 17.77
N GLY A 157 1.59 13.82 18.73
CA GLY A 157 1.58 14.16 20.15
C GLY A 157 0.18 14.30 20.74
N ALA A 158 0.07 15.06 21.84
CA ALA A 158 -1.16 15.16 22.62
C ALA A 158 -2.31 15.90 21.89
N SER A 159 -1.98 16.79 20.96
CA SER A 159 -2.96 17.58 20.20
C SER A 159 -2.43 17.87 18.80
N PHE A 160 -3.19 17.49 17.79
CA PHE A 160 -2.87 17.74 16.40
C PHE A 160 -4.15 17.82 15.55
N ILE A 161 -4.02 18.32 14.33
CA ILE A 161 -5.07 18.34 13.32
C ILE A 161 -4.72 17.29 12.27
N LEU A 162 -5.69 16.46 11.88
CA LEU A 162 -5.49 15.51 10.79
C LEU A 162 -5.78 16.20 9.45
N GLY A 163 -4.81 16.18 8.54
CA GLY A 163 -4.87 16.84 7.24
C GLY A 163 -4.99 15.85 6.08
N SER A 164 -5.66 16.24 4.99
CA SER A 164 -5.63 15.53 3.71
C SER A 164 -4.71 16.19 2.71
N THR A 165 -4.21 15.45 1.73
CA THR A 165 -3.47 15.99 0.57
C THR A 165 -4.40 16.58 -0.49
N ASP A 166 -5.66 16.10 -0.56
CA ASP A 166 -6.67 16.57 -1.49
C ASP A 166 -8.10 16.20 -1.04
N ALA A 167 -9.10 16.64 -1.83
CA ALA A 167 -10.51 16.35 -1.57
C ALA A 167 -10.89 14.87 -1.78
N GLY A 168 -10.14 14.11 -2.56
CA GLY A 168 -10.39 12.69 -2.81
C GLY A 168 -10.26 11.84 -1.55
N ARG A 169 -9.39 12.24 -0.62
CA ARG A 169 -9.18 11.57 0.67
C ARG A 169 -9.97 12.16 1.84
N ALA A 170 -10.75 13.23 1.61
CA ALA A 170 -11.44 13.95 2.67
C ALA A 170 -12.31 13.05 3.56
N LYS A 171 -13.13 12.17 2.97
CA LYS A 171 -14.00 11.26 3.73
C LYS A 171 -13.21 10.28 4.61
N TRP A 172 -12.11 9.75 4.09
CA TRP A 172 -11.26 8.82 4.83
C TRP A 172 -10.56 9.53 6.01
N VAL A 173 -10.00 10.72 5.72
CA VAL A 173 -9.35 11.57 6.75
C VAL A 173 -10.36 12.02 7.80
N GLU A 174 -11.58 12.39 7.43
CA GLU A 174 -12.65 12.74 8.36
C GLU A 174 -13.02 11.55 9.27
N SER A 175 -13.18 10.36 8.69
CA SER A 175 -13.43 9.14 9.46
C SER A 175 -12.31 8.85 10.46
N LEU A 176 -11.06 8.93 10.02
CA LEU A 176 -9.90 8.73 10.88
C LEU A 176 -9.79 9.79 11.97
N ALA A 177 -10.06 11.07 11.65
CA ALA A 177 -10.07 12.15 12.63
C ALA A 177 -11.13 11.95 13.72
N ASN A 178 -12.32 11.47 13.34
CA ASN A 178 -13.39 11.14 14.29
C ASN A 178 -12.96 10.02 15.25
N ASP A 179 -12.32 8.95 14.76
CA ASP A 179 -11.84 7.86 15.60
C ASP A 179 -10.69 8.29 16.52
N LEU A 180 -9.82 9.14 16.00
CA LEU A 180 -8.73 9.76 16.77
C LEU A 180 -9.25 10.83 17.76
N ARG A 181 -10.48 11.34 17.56
CA ARG A 181 -11.08 12.48 18.28
C ARG A 181 -10.24 13.75 18.16
N VAL A 182 -9.77 14.03 16.94
CA VAL A 182 -9.00 15.24 16.60
C VAL A 182 -9.72 16.02 15.51
N PRO A 183 -9.47 17.33 15.39
CA PRO A 183 -9.97 18.12 14.26
C PRO A 183 -9.41 17.62 12.93
N ALA A 184 -10.21 17.78 11.85
CA ALA A 184 -9.76 17.56 10.49
C ALA A 184 -9.60 18.87 9.72
N ALA A 185 -8.62 18.94 8.83
CA ALA A 185 -8.43 20.01 7.87
C ALA A 185 -8.24 19.45 6.46
N PHE A 186 -8.77 20.15 5.47
CA PHE A 186 -8.79 19.70 4.09
C PHE A 186 -8.16 20.72 3.16
N VAL A 187 -7.44 20.22 2.14
CA VAL A 187 -6.90 21.03 1.06
C VAL A 187 -7.86 21.01 -0.12
N TYR A 188 -8.26 22.18 -0.57
CA TYR A 188 -9.07 22.36 -1.76
C TYR A 188 -8.16 22.64 -2.96
N LYS A 189 -8.26 21.79 -4.01
CA LYS A 189 -7.57 21.96 -5.27
C LYS A 189 -8.53 22.60 -6.29
N ARG A 190 -8.13 23.73 -6.88
CA ARG A 190 -8.82 24.33 -8.02
C ARG A 190 -8.02 24.05 -9.29
N ARG A 191 -8.63 23.44 -10.30
CA ARG A 191 -8.05 23.37 -11.65
C ARG A 191 -8.26 24.71 -12.34
N LEU A 192 -7.18 25.39 -12.71
CA LEU A 192 -7.24 26.68 -13.42
C LEU A 192 -7.28 26.50 -14.94
N SER A 193 -6.67 25.46 -15.51
CA SER A 193 -6.77 25.04 -16.93
C SER A 193 -6.03 23.73 -17.16
N GLY A 194 -6.55 22.88 -18.01
CA GLY A 194 -6.07 21.59 -18.54
C GLY A 194 -5.03 20.77 -17.76
N GLU A 195 -3.89 21.30 -17.44
CA GLU A 195 -2.78 20.56 -16.82
C GLU A 195 -2.28 21.12 -15.49
N THR A 196 -2.64 22.34 -15.11
CA THR A 196 -2.12 22.97 -13.89
C THR A 196 -3.15 22.87 -12.76
N THR A 197 -2.79 22.10 -11.71
CA THR A 197 -3.58 22.03 -10.47
C THR A 197 -2.95 22.96 -9.45
N GLU A 198 -3.65 24.02 -9.04
CA GLU A 198 -3.23 24.91 -7.98
C GLU A 198 -3.93 24.53 -6.67
N VAL A 199 -3.15 24.42 -5.59
CA VAL A 199 -3.68 24.26 -4.23
C VAL A 199 -4.10 25.64 -3.76
N THR A 200 -5.38 25.86 -3.52
CA THR A 200 -5.91 27.23 -3.34
C THR A 200 -6.21 27.59 -1.90
N ALA A 201 -6.53 26.67 -1.00
CA ALA A 201 -6.80 26.96 0.40
C ALA A 201 -6.85 25.73 1.29
N VAL A 202 -6.58 25.90 2.57
CA VAL A 202 -6.90 24.95 3.65
C VAL A 202 -8.25 25.34 4.24
N SER A 203 -9.05 24.36 4.64
CA SER A 203 -10.43 24.57 5.17
C SER A 203 -10.52 25.42 6.43
N THR A 204 -9.40 25.63 7.13
CA THR A 204 -9.35 26.40 8.37
C THR A 204 -8.03 27.15 8.50
N ALA A 205 -8.06 28.32 9.15
CA ALA A 205 -6.85 29.04 9.53
C ALA A 205 -6.20 28.33 10.74
N LEU A 206 -4.89 28.19 10.71
CA LEU A 206 -4.08 27.54 11.72
C LEU A 206 -3.32 28.61 12.54
N LYS A 207 -3.02 28.30 13.80
CA LYS A 207 -2.35 29.21 14.74
C LYS A 207 -1.12 28.56 15.38
N GLY A 208 -0.35 27.82 14.58
CA GLY A 208 0.84 27.12 15.06
C GLY A 208 0.59 25.68 15.48
N GLU A 209 -0.59 25.11 15.20
CA GLU A 209 -0.90 23.70 15.53
C GLU A 209 -0.01 22.73 14.75
N THR A 210 0.19 21.54 15.32
CA THR A 210 0.74 20.37 14.61
C THR A 210 -0.30 19.85 13.64
N VAL A 211 0.09 19.64 12.37
CA VAL A 211 -0.76 18.98 11.38
C VAL A 211 -0.12 17.67 10.97
N VAL A 212 -0.88 16.59 11.07
CA VAL A 212 -0.53 15.25 10.55
C VAL A 212 -1.26 15.09 9.23
N ILE A 213 -0.53 15.12 8.12
CA ILE A 213 -1.08 14.95 6.78
C ILE A 213 -1.05 13.48 6.43
N TYR A 214 -2.20 12.90 6.09
CA TYR A 214 -2.31 11.51 5.63
C TYR A 214 -2.64 11.43 4.14
N ASP A 215 -1.99 10.47 3.47
CA ASP A 215 -2.34 10.01 2.12
C ASP A 215 -2.28 8.47 2.05
N ASP A 216 -2.87 7.82 1.04
CA ASP A 216 -2.73 6.37 0.86
C ASP A 216 -1.32 6.01 0.40
N MET A 217 -0.69 6.83 -0.44
CA MET A 217 0.65 6.57 -0.95
C MET A 217 1.46 7.83 -1.20
N ILE A 218 2.76 7.73 -1.00
CA ILE A 218 3.73 8.73 -1.47
C ILE A 218 4.47 8.14 -2.66
N ARG A 219 4.15 8.62 -3.88
CA ARG A 219 4.87 8.24 -5.11
C ARG A 219 6.04 9.18 -5.33
N THR A 220 5.83 10.26 -6.05
CA THR A 220 6.84 11.28 -6.33
C THR A 220 6.93 12.36 -5.24
N GLY A 221 5.99 12.37 -4.31
CA GLY A 221 5.89 13.37 -3.24
C GLY A 221 5.26 14.70 -3.63
N SER A 222 4.97 14.93 -4.91
CA SER A 222 4.51 16.26 -5.39
C SER A 222 3.19 16.72 -4.74
N SER A 223 2.19 15.83 -4.63
CA SER A 223 0.90 16.15 -3.97
C SER A 223 1.11 16.52 -2.51
N LEU A 224 1.94 15.73 -1.81
CA LEU A 224 2.25 15.93 -0.41
C LEU A 224 2.99 17.26 -0.18
N ILE A 225 4.01 17.58 -1.01
CA ILE A 225 4.76 18.83 -0.94
C ILE A 225 3.84 20.03 -1.16
N ASN A 226 2.94 19.96 -2.15
CA ASN A 226 1.99 21.04 -2.43
C ASN A 226 1.01 21.23 -1.25
N ALA A 227 0.49 20.14 -0.68
CA ALA A 227 -0.35 20.22 0.52
C ALA A 227 0.43 20.79 1.71
N GLY A 228 1.67 20.36 1.92
CA GLY A 228 2.54 20.86 2.97
C GLY A 228 2.76 22.38 2.89
N ARG A 229 2.99 22.92 1.69
CA ARG A 229 3.07 24.39 1.48
C ARG A 229 1.78 25.08 1.91
N ALA A 230 0.63 24.58 1.45
CA ALA A 230 -0.67 25.16 1.80
C ALA A 230 -0.92 25.16 3.32
N TYR A 231 -0.56 24.07 4.02
CA TYR A 231 -0.69 24.02 5.48
C TYR A 231 0.28 24.98 6.18
N ARG A 232 1.52 25.14 5.70
CA ARG A 232 2.46 26.14 6.23
C ARG A 232 1.94 27.57 6.02
N GLU A 233 1.45 27.88 4.83
CA GLU A 233 0.85 29.19 4.50
C GLU A 233 -0.42 29.46 5.33
N ALA A 234 -1.20 28.41 5.67
CA ALA A 234 -2.35 28.53 6.56
C ALA A 234 -1.97 28.71 8.05
N GLY A 235 -0.68 28.63 8.40
CA GLY A 235 -0.18 28.87 9.75
C GLY A 235 0.18 27.63 10.57
N ALA A 236 0.36 26.46 9.95
CA ALA A 236 0.81 25.25 10.65
C ALA A 236 2.20 25.44 11.26
N GLY A 237 2.35 25.10 12.54
CA GLY A 237 3.63 25.14 13.26
C GLY A 237 4.51 23.96 12.95
N ARG A 238 3.99 22.75 13.04
CA ARG A 238 4.69 21.50 12.78
C ARG A 238 3.93 20.68 11.75
N LEU A 239 4.63 20.08 10.78
CA LEU A 239 4.03 19.19 9.78
C LEU A 239 4.62 17.80 9.85
N ILE A 240 3.75 16.81 9.87
CA ILE A 240 4.10 15.40 9.82
C ILE A 240 3.37 14.80 8.62
N ALA A 241 4.09 14.01 7.82
CA ALA A 241 3.52 13.27 6.70
C ALA A 241 3.42 11.80 7.07
N ILE A 242 2.25 11.20 6.87
CA ILE A 242 2.03 9.75 7.04
C ILE A 242 1.37 9.22 5.77
N ALA A 243 1.86 8.10 5.27
CA ALA A 243 1.17 7.35 4.21
C ALA A 243 1.18 5.86 4.49
N THR A 244 0.20 5.13 4.00
CA THR A 244 0.24 3.67 4.05
C THR A 244 1.38 3.16 3.16
N HIS A 245 1.43 3.56 1.89
CA HIS A 245 2.40 3.03 0.94
C HIS A 245 3.52 4.02 0.61
N GLY A 246 4.75 3.71 1.06
CA GLY A 246 5.96 4.43 0.66
C GLY A 246 6.48 3.93 -0.69
N VAL A 247 5.84 4.31 -1.80
CA VAL A 247 6.22 3.88 -3.15
C VAL A 247 7.53 4.54 -3.59
N PHE A 248 7.73 5.81 -3.23
CA PHE A 248 8.95 6.60 -3.41
C PHE A 248 9.61 6.50 -4.80
N ALA A 249 8.78 6.56 -5.85
CA ALA A 249 9.27 6.62 -7.22
C ALA A 249 10.06 7.91 -7.49
N ASP A 250 11.03 7.85 -8.39
CA ASP A 250 11.80 9.02 -8.86
C ASP A 250 12.38 9.87 -7.71
N ASP A 251 13.05 9.26 -6.75
CA ASP A 251 13.59 9.93 -5.57
C ASP A 251 12.54 10.64 -4.69
N GLY A 252 11.29 10.15 -4.69
CA GLY A 252 10.18 10.77 -3.99
C GLY A 252 10.45 11.04 -2.51
N ALA A 253 11.07 10.10 -1.79
CA ALA A 253 11.44 10.28 -0.38
C ALA A 253 12.40 11.45 -0.21
N ARG A 254 13.50 11.46 -0.97
CA ARG A 254 14.51 12.54 -0.94
C ARG A 254 13.90 13.90 -1.24
N ARG A 255 13.00 13.99 -2.24
CA ARG A 255 12.33 15.25 -2.57
C ARG A 255 11.42 15.76 -1.44
N VAL A 256 10.67 14.87 -0.80
CA VAL A 256 9.81 15.22 0.34
C VAL A 256 10.67 15.72 1.50
N LEU A 257 11.71 14.99 1.87
CA LEU A 257 12.62 15.37 2.97
C LEU A 257 13.38 16.67 2.65
N ALA A 258 13.93 16.81 1.45
CA ALA A 258 14.67 18.01 1.02
C ALA A 258 13.79 19.25 0.86
N SER A 259 12.46 19.10 0.80
CA SER A 259 11.54 20.26 0.76
C SER A 259 11.62 21.14 2.02
N GLY A 260 12.10 20.58 3.15
CA GLY A 260 12.17 21.28 4.44
C GLY A 260 10.80 21.60 5.05
N LEU A 261 9.70 21.11 4.46
CA LEU A 261 8.34 21.38 4.93
C LEU A 261 7.94 20.49 6.10
N PHE A 262 8.41 19.22 6.10
CA PHE A 262 7.97 18.21 7.04
C PHE A 262 9.02 17.97 8.13
N ASP A 263 8.58 17.97 9.38
CA ASP A 263 9.40 17.64 10.53
C ASP A 263 9.64 16.14 10.62
N GLN A 264 8.69 15.35 10.18
CA GLN A 264 8.78 13.88 10.11
C GLN A 264 7.98 13.33 8.92
N VAL A 265 8.47 12.22 8.36
CA VAL A 265 7.79 11.46 7.31
C VAL A 265 7.73 10.01 7.76
N ALA A 266 6.56 9.40 7.71
CA ALA A 266 6.35 8.02 8.13
C ALA A 266 5.52 7.25 7.09
N VAL A 267 5.86 5.99 6.89
CA VAL A 267 5.12 5.06 6.02
C VAL A 267 5.07 3.67 6.65
N THR A 268 4.35 2.75 6.03
CA THR A 268 4.42 1.33 6.41
C THR A 268 5.39 0.56 5.51
N ASP A 269 5.76 -0.66 5.92
CA ASP A 269 6.58 -1.61 5.14
C ASP A 269 5.77 -2.36 4.05
N SER A 270 4.60 -1.86 3.70
CA SER A 270 3.73 -2.46 2.66
C SER A 270 4.31 -2.42 1.24
N HIS A 271 5.27 -1.53 0.97
CA HIS A 271 5.98 -1.43 -0.31
C HIS A 271 7.49 -1.64 -0.12
N PRO A 272 8.17 -2.39 -1.01
CA PRO A 272 9.60 -2.67 -0.88
C PRO A 272 10.51 -1.44 -0.79
N ASN A 273 10.08 -0.31 -1.39
CA ASN A 273 10.82 0.94 -1.36
C ASN A 273 10.62 1.76 -0.07
N ALA A 274 9.88 1.25 0.91
CA ALA A 274 9.55 2.00 2.13
C ALA A 274 10.78 2.38 2.96
N GLN A 275 11.81 1.53 2.97
CA GLN A 275 13.05 1.75 3.71
C GLN A 275 13.90 2.82 3.03
N GLN A 276 13.78 4.06 3.50
CA GLN A 276 14.54 5.22 3.02
C GLN A 276 15.15 5.96 4.21
N GLU A 277 16.35 6.49 4.04
CA GLU A 277 17.02 7.31 5.06
C GLU A 277 16.14 8.51 5.44
N GLY A 278 15.94 8.73 6.75
CA GLY A 278 15.10 9.82 7.26
C GLY A 278 13.59 9.56 7.23
N VAL A 279 13.14 8.37 6.81
CA VAL A 279 11.73 7.96 6.83
C VAL A 279 11.50 6.96 7.96
N ILE A 280 10.45 7.19 8.74
CA ILE A 280 10.00 6.25 9.78
C ILE A 280 9.16 5.17 9.12
N VAL A 281 9.51 3.89 9.34
CA VAL A 281 8.77 2.76 8.78
C VAL A 281 8.11 1.96 9.90
N ARG A 282 6.83 1.64 9.71
CA ARG A 282 6.03 0.82 10.64
C ARG A 282 5.55 -0.44 9.95
N SER A 283 5.69 -1.59 10.61
CA SER A 283 5.28 -2.85 10.01
C SER A 283 3.77 -3.04 10.00
N VAL A 284 3.26 -3.59 8.88
CA VAL A 284 1.88 -4.06 8.72
C VAL A 284 1.73 -5.56 8.96
N ALA A 285 2.81 -6.27 9.27
CA ALA A 285 2.77 -7.71 9.54
C ALA A 285 1.73 -8.09 10.62
N PRO A 286 1.56 -7.34 11.74
CA PRO A 286 0.55 -7.67 12.75
C PRO A 286 -0.88 -7.63 12.21
N LEU A 287 -1.20 -6.76 11.24
CA LEU A 287 -2.52 -6.69 10.62
C LEU A 287 -2.82 -7.93 9.79
N PHE A 288 -1.83 -8.38 9.01
CA PHE A 288 -1.97 -9.58 8.20
C PHE A 288 -1.99 -10.84 9.08
N ALA A 289 -1.13 -10.93 10.09
CA ALA A 289 -1.15 -12.04 11.04
C ALA A 289 -2.55 -12.20 11.67
N ALA A 290 -3.17 -11.12 12.15
CA ALA A 290 -4.52 -11.15 12.72
C ALA A 290 -5.63 -11.52 11.69
N SER A 291 -5.35 -11.38 10.39
CA SER A 291 -6.34 -11.63 9.33
C SER A 291 -6.26 -13.06 8.75
N VAL A 292 -5.11 -13.75 8.89
CA VAL A 292 -4.86 -15.02 8.21
C VAL A 292 -4.29 -16.12 9.13
N LEU A 293 -3.78 -15.78 10.31
CA LEU A 293 -3.31 -16.69 11.35
C LEU A 293 -4.34 -16.85 12.46
#